data_26ef7d21921d7a84f88f9a393b50e7da
#
_entry.id   26ef7d21921d7a84f88f9a393b50e7da
#
_cell.length_a   1.000
_cell.length_b   1.000
_cell.length_c   1.000
_cell.angle_alpha   90.00
_cell.angle_beta   90.00
_cell.angle_gamma   90.00
#
_symmetry.space_group_name_H-M   'P 1'
#
loop_
_entity.id
_entity.type
_entity.pdbx_description
1 polymer ?
#
loop_
_entity_poly.entity_id
_entity_poly.type
_entity_poly.pdbx_seq_one_letter_code
_entity_poly.pdbx_strand_id
1 'polypeptide(L)'
;MSGEGQGSIAGKVSDDGTLYGNYYVEGGAGGVDGIGYQGGATPLSYQEFCSKDVPDAFSQFTITFQADGVEVASYKCGYGDYLSADQIPEVPEKDGYYGVWPDYDFSDITGNKVLEAEYEEWTASIASAEKNDNNKALVMAEGNFYPNAALHLQVEGNTYTVSMTNSMEEDAPDYTGEATLRVYCEDADNTVIEVAQDGEYTEVESTVIGSYRQFTMEVPGSFRTVEAEGSHTLLIVLCIVGGAVVILLIVLLGKKAAKRRKTRKAVKRDRKAGKADEDQSGKTDAAEDAGQTADAEE
;
A
#
# COMPACT_ATOMS: atom_id res chain seq x y z
N MET A 1 26.44 4.27 -34.53
CA MET A 1 27.42 5.10 -35.30
C MET A 1 28.80 4.49 -35.04
N SER A 2 29.35 3.80 -36.01
CA SER A 2 30.75 3.34 -36.00
C SER A 2 31.57 4.43 -36.72
N GLY A 3 32.10 5.35 -35.94
CA GLY A 3 33.08 6.30 -36.45
C GLY A 3 34.49 5.73 -36.24
N GLU A 4 35.41 6.00 -37.18
CA GLU A 4 36.82 5.78 -36.93
C GLU A 4 37.29 6.61 -35.75
N GLY A 5 38.10 6.04 -34.84
CA GLY A 5 38.66 6.74 -33.70
C GLY A 5 37.74 6.77 -32.47
N GLN A 6 37.23 5.62 -32.03
CA GLN A 6 36.51 5.49 -30.75
C GLN A 6 37.40 4.98 -29.65
N GLY A 7 37.42 5.68 -28.52
CA GLY A 7 38.10 5.25 -27.31
C GLY A 7 37.39 5.82 -26.07
N SER A 8 37.48 5.10 -24.96
CA SER A 8 36.89 5.50 -23.67
C SER A 8 37.50 6.80 -23.11
N ILE A 9 38.74 7.12 -23.49
CA ILE A 9 39.46 8.35 -23.10
C ILE A 9 39.63 9.30 -24.27
N ALA A 10 40.09 8.81 -25.40
CA ALA A 10 40.27 9.58 -26.62
C ALA A 10 40.04 8.73 -27.86
N GLY A 11 39.40 9.28 -28.88
CA GLY A 11 39.24 8.62 -30.18
C GLY A 11 40.57 8.44 -30.92
N LYS A 12 41.48 9.40 -30.77
CA LYS A 12 42.83 9.36 -31.37
C LYS A 12 43.77 10.28 -30.57
N VAL A 13 45.03 9.86 -30.46
CA VAL A 13 46.10 10.70 -29.91
C VAL A 13 47.02 11.07 -31.07
N SER A 14 47.40 12.35 -31.21
CA SER A 14 48.39 12.80 -32.18
C SER A 14 49.77 12.32 -31.83
N ASP A 15 50.67 12.30 -32.82
CA ASP A 15 52.02 11.79 -32.61
C ASP A 15 52.81 12.56 -31.52
N ASP A 16 52.47 13.82 -31.29
CA ASP A 16 53.02 14.67 -30.23
C ASP A 16 52.22 14.63 -28.94
N GLY A 17 51.10 13.90 -28.94
CA GLY A 17 50.16 13.79 -27.80
C GLY A 17 50.70 12.89 -26.71
N THR A 18 50.53 13.28 -25.46
CA THR A 18 50.91 12.48 -24.31
C THR A 18 49.69 12.17 -23.48
N LEU A 19 49.46 10.87 -23.20
CA LEU A 19 48.49 10.38 -22.25
C LEU A 19 49.21 9.67 -21.10
N TYR A 20 48.85 9.95 -19.87
CA TYR A 20 49.36 9.22 -18.71
C TYR A 20 48.36 9.39 -17.53
N GLY A 21 48.32 8.36 -16.68
CA GLY A 21 47.50 8.40 -15.45
C GLY A 21 46.02 8.33 -15.67
N ASN A 22 45.54 7.98 -16.88
CA ASN A 22 44.13 7.84 -17.15
C ASN A 22 43.67 6.41 -16.89
N TYR A 23 42.45 6.28 -16.42
CA TYR A 23 41.75 5.02 -16.21
C TYR A 23 40.47 4.95 -17.00
N TYR A 24 40.09 3.77 -17.45
CA TYR A 24 38.80 3.53 -18.10
C TYR A 24 38.24 2.16 -17.68
N VAL A 25 36.90 2.04 -17.72
CA VAL A 25 36.24 0.76 -17.42
C VAL A 25 36.38 -0.18 -18.60
N GLU A 26 36.90 -1.39 -18.36
CA GLU A 26 37.00 -2.42 -19.39
C GLU A 26 35.62 -2.96 -19.80
N GLY A 27 35.53 -3.59 -20.97
CA GLY A 27 34.31 -4.19 -21.52
C GLY A 27 33.59 -3.36 -22.58
N GLY A 28 34.06 -2.13 -22.86
CA GLY A 28 33.58 -1.26 -23.94
C GLY A 28 34.65 -1.04 -25.02
N ALA A 29 34.73 0.22 -25.52
CA ALA A 29 35.85 0.65 -26.37
C ALA A 29 37.15 0.63 -25.55
N GLY A 30 38.28 0.32 -26.19
CA GLY A 30 39.59 0.46 -25.56
C GLY A 30 39.87 1.90 -25.13
N GLY A 31 40.98 2.14 -24.40
CA GLY A 31 41.30 3.48 -23.89
C GLY A 31 41.43 4.52 -25.00
N VAL A 32 42.09 4.18 -26.10
CA VAL A 32 42.29 5.03 -27.26
C VAL A 32 42.10 4.20 -28.53
N ASP A 33 41.21 4.62 -29.41
CA ASP A 33 40.92 3.99 -30.73
C ASP A 33 40.83 2.45 -30.64
N GLY A 34 40.09 1.93 -29.67
CA GLY A 34 39.95 0.49 -29.43
C GLY A 34 41.17 -0.19 -28.82
N ILE A 35 42.25 0.53 -28.48
CA ILE A 35 43.51 0.02 -27.95
C ILE A 35 43.64 0.41 -26.47
N GLY A 36 44.07 -0.56 -25.63
CA GLY A 36 44.57 -0.25 -24.29
C GLY A 36 45.91 0.49 -24.43
N TYR A 37 46.06 1.63 -23.80
CA TYR A 37 47.26 2.46 -23.90
C TYR A 37 48.10 2.28 -22.66
N GLN A 38 49.10 1.39 -22.73
CA GLN A 38 49.97 1.03 -21.59
C GLN A 38 50.64 2.26 -20.99
N GLY A 39 50.44 2.51 -19.69
CA GLY A 39 50.95 3.69 -18.98
C GLY A 39 50.23 4.98 -19.22
N GLY A 40 49.44 5.11 -20.29
CA GLY A 40 48.67 6.29 -20.61
C GLY A 40 47.17 6.13 -20.34
N ALA A 41 46.66 4.92 -20.54
CA ALA A 41 45.25 4.58 -20.26
C ALA A 41 45.20 3.14 -19.73
N THR A 42 44.79 2.95 -18.50
CA THR A 42 44.77 1.65 -17.82
C THR A 42 43.33 1.16 -17.74
N PRO A 43 43.02 -0.05 -18.27
CA PRO A 43 41.71 -0.66 -18.06
C PRO A 43 41.57 -1.09 -16.60
N LEU A 44 40.42 -0.89 -16.03
CA LEU A 44 40.03 -1.33 -14.68
C LEU A 44 38.66 -2.00 -14.76
N SER A 45 38.43 -2.97 -13.88
CA SER A 45 37.07 -3.38 -13.57
C SER A 45 36.31 -2.19 -13.01
N TYR A 46 34.97 -2.20 -13.09
CA TYR A 46 34.17 -1.11 -12.54
C TYR A 46 34.37 -0.95 -11.03
N GLN A 47 34.55 -2.06 -10.31
CA GLN A 47 34.87 -2.07 -8.88
C GLN A 47 36.20 -1.35 -8.58
N GLU A 48 37.26 -1.67 -9.32
CA GLU A 48 38.55 -0.99 -9.17
C GLU A 48 38.48 0.47 -9.53
N PHE A 49 37.69 0.82 -10.57
CA PHE A 49 37.46 2.19 -10.98
C PHE A 49 36.77 3.00 -9.85
N CYS A 50 35.69 2.46 -9.26
CA CYS A 50 35.00 3.10 -8.13
C CYS A 50 35.85 3.21 -6.86
N SER A 51 36.90 2.37 -6.72
CA SER A 51 37.86 2.50 -5.62
C SER A 51 38.87 3.65 -5.77
N LYS A 52 38.91 4.32 -6.93
CA LYS A 52 39.70 5.50 -7.17
C LYS A 52 38.98 6.74 -6.65
N ASP A 53 39.72 7.83 -6.52
CA ASP A 53 39.14 9.14 -6.22
C ASP A 53 38.42 9.69 -7.47
N VAL A 54 37.24 9.16 -7.72
CA VAL A 54 36.37 9.54 -8.84
C VAL A 54 35.21 10.39 -8.33
N PRO A 55 34.63 11.27 -9.18
CA PRO A 55 33.43 12.01 -8.80
C PRO A 55 32.28 11.07 -8.43
N ASP A 56 31.47 11.47 -7.46
CA ASP A 56 30.31 10.71 -6.95
C ASP A 56 29.36 10.24 -8.08
N ALA A 57 29.24 11.01 -9.15
CA ALA A 57 28.45 10.64 -10.32
C ALA A 57 28.86 9.29 -10.96
N PHE A 58 30.05 8.79 -10.68
CA PHE A 58 30.57 7.53 -11.21
C PHE A 58 30.61 6.41 -10.17
N SER A 59 30.52 6.72 -8.89
CA SER A 59 30.66 5.76 -7.79
C SER A 59 29.44 5.70 -6.87
N GLN A 60 28.55 6.67 -6.95
CA GLN A 60 27.30 6.69 -6.18
C GLN A 60 26.11 6.42 -7.07
N PHE A 61 25.24 5.56 -6.58
CA PHE A 61 23.98 5.19 -7.22
C PHE A 61 22.81 5.62 -6.36
N THR A 62 21.67 5.74 -6.99
CA THR A 62 20.42 6.06 -6.32
C THR A 62 19.44 4.92 -6.52
N ILE A 63 18.95 4.36 -5.42
CA ILE A 63 17.81 3.45 -5.41
C ILE A 63 16.59 4.29 -5.02
N THR A 64 15.61 4.36 -5.91
CA THR A 64 14.39 5.14 -5.70
C THR A 64 13.18 4.22 -5.68
N PHE A 65 12.37 4.33 -4.66
CA PHE A 65 11.08 3.67 -4.52
C PHE A 65 9.98 4.65 -4.90
N GLN A 66 9.11 4.26 -5.81
CA GLN A 66 8.00 5.07 -6.30
C GLN A 66 6.70 4.28 -6.23
N ALA A 67 5.60 4.98 -5.96
CA ALA A 67 4.25 4.43 -6.02
C ALA A 67 3.35 5.39 -6.79
N ASP A 68 2.69 4.89 -7.84
CA ASP A 68 1.88 5.70 -8.78
C ASP A 68 2.67 6.92 -9.30
N GLY A 69 3.98 6.74 -9.57
CA GLY A 69 4.88 7.78 -10.07
C GLY A 69 5.31 8.83 -9.02
N VAL A 70 5.00 8.63 -7.75
CA VAL A 70 5.40 9.50 -6.64
C VAL A 70 6.53 8.85 -5.85
N GLU A 71 7.61 9.59 -5.60
CA GLU A 71 8.72 9.10 -4.77
C GLU A 71 8.27 8.85 -3.33
N VAL A 72 8.48 7.62 -2.86
CA VAL A 72 8.23 7.18 -1.48
C VAL A 72 9.50 7.33 -0.65
N ALA A 73 10.62 6.85 -1.19
CA ALA A 73 11.94 6.96 -0.58
C ALA A 73 13.04 6.94 -1.63
N SER A 74 14.20 7.46 -1.27
CA SER A 74 15.38 7.47 -2.14
C SER A 74 16.65 7.33 -1.31
N TYR A 75 17.53 6.40 -1.70
CA TYR A 75 18.77 6.07 -0.99
C TYR A 75 19.97 6.25 -1.92
N LYS A 76 21.00 6.89 -1.41
CA LYS A 76 22.30 6.97 -2.08
C LYS A 76 23.18 5.85 -1.57
N CYS A 77 23.74 5.09 -2.47
CA CYS A 77 24.57 3.91 -2.22
C CYS A 77 25.88 4.04 -3.00
N GLY A 78 26.99 3.58 -2.41
CA GLY A 78 28.21 3.35 -3.15
C GLY A 78 28.13 2.10 -4.01
N TYR A 79 29.13 1.87 -4.85
CA TYR A 79 29.25 0.63 -5.60
C TYR A 79 29.52 -0.56 -4.66
N GLY A 80 28.66 -1.60 -4.76
CA GLY A 80 28.75 -2.78 -3.91
C GLY A 80 28.14 -2.60 -2.53
N ASP A 81 27.50 -1.48 -2.26
CA ASP A 81 26.72 -1.28 -1.03
C ASP A 81 25.46 -2.17 -1.03
N TYR A 82 24.82 -2.28 0.11
CA TYR A 82 23.56 -3.01 0.27
C TYR A 82 22.51 -2.13 0.97
N LEU A 83 21.25 -2.45 0.78
CA LEU A 83 20.16 -1.96 1.61
C LEU A 83 19.63 -3.10 2.48
N SER A 84 19.54 -2.85 3.78
CA SER A 84 18.95 -3.78 4.73
C SER A 84 17.42 -3.76 4.64
N ALA A 85 16.76 -4.83 5.08
CA ALA A 85 15.30 -4.98 5.00
C ALA A 85 14.54 -3.85 5.71
N ASP A 86 15.08 -3.30 6.79
CA ASP A 86 14.51 -2.18 7.54
C ASP A 86 14.62 -0.82 6.82
N GLN A 87 15.44 -0.73 5.77
CA GLN A 87 15.54 0.45 4.92
C GLN A 87 14.56 0.41 3.74
N ILE A 88 14.00 -0.77 3.42
CA ILE A 88 13.00 -0.88 2.36
C ILE A 88 11.69 -0.29 2.90
N PRO A 89 11.15 0.77 2.27
CA PRO A 89 9.92 1.39 2.76
C PRO A 89 8.72 0.45 2.57
N GLU A 90 7.71 0.61 3.41
CA GLU A 90 6.42 -0.03 3.16
C GLU A 90 5.79 0.53 1.88
N VAL A 91 5.09 -0.32 1.13
CA VAL A 91 4.33 0.14 -0.02
C VAL A 91 3.13 0.95 0.48
N PRO A 92 2.89 2.17 -0.04
CA PRO A 92 1.74 2.97 0.36
C PRO A 92 0.42 2.23 0.17
N GLU A 93 -0.48 2.34 1.14
CA GLU A 93 -1.80 1.72 1.07
C GLU A 93 -2.64 2.31 -0.08
N LYS A 94 -3.37 1.42 -0.77
CA LYS A 94 -4.30 1.76 -1.84
C LYS A 94 -5.60 0.99 -1.64
N ASP A 95 -6.73 1.72 -1.55
CA ASP A 95 -8.04 1.12 -1.31
C ASP A 95 -8.37 0.02 -2.33
N GLY A 96 -8.66 -1.18 -1.84
CA GLY A 96 -9.01 -2.35 -2.66
C GLY A 96 -7.81 -3.10 -3.25
N TYR A 97 -6.59 -2.68 -2.96
CA TYR A 97 -5.37 -3.29 -3.50
C TYR A 97 -4.39 -3.62 -2.39
N TYR A 98 -3.57 -4.63 -2.62
CA TYR A 98 -2.31 -4.82 -1.91
C TYR A 98 -1.16 -4.42 -2.82
N GLY A 99 -0.11 -3.89 -2.23
CA GLY A 99 1.05 -3.42 -2.98
C GLY A 99 2.29 -4.21 -2.62
N VAL A 100 3.15 -4.43 -3.60
CA VAL A 100 4.45 -5.08 -3.44
C VAL A 100 5.52 -4.29 -4.19
N TRP A 101 6.74 -4.30 -3.66
CA TRP A 101 7.89 -3.87 -4.45
C TRP A 101 8.30 -5.00 -5.40
N PRO A 102 8.67 -4.70 -6.64
CA PRO A 102 9.21 -5.71 -7.55
C PRO A 102 10.47 -6.35 -6.95
N ASP A 103 10.68 -7.61 -7.26
CA ASP A 103 11.85 -8.36 -6.80
C ASP A 103 13.15 -7.68 -7.27
N TYR A 104 14.04 -7.39 -6.34
CA TYR A 104 15.32 -6.78 -6.60
C TYR A 104 16.35 -7.23 -5.55
N ASP A 105 17.54 -7.57 -6.02
CA ASP A 105 18.65 -7.94 -5.14
C ASP A 105 19.31 -6.68 -4.57
N PHE A 106 19.03 -6.41 -3.30
CA PHE A 106 19.62 -5.29 -2.56
C PHE A 106 20.96 -5.60 -1.90
N SER A 107 21.52 -6.77 -2.11
CA SER A 107 22.78 -7.19 -1.46
C SER A 107 24.04 -6.65 -2.14
N ASP A 108 23.94 -6.22 -3.40
CA ASP A 108 25.06 -5.72 -4.21
C ASP A 108 24.59 -4.64 -5.20
N ILE A 109 24.61 -3.41 -4.75
CA ILE A 109 24.11 -2.28 -5.55
C ILE A 109 25.21 -1.79 -6.48
N THR A 110 25.00 -1.99 -7.78
CA THR A 110 25.97 -1.67 -8.83
C THR A 110 25.45 -0.65 -9.85
N GLY A 111 24.28 -0.06 -9.63
CA GLY A 111 23.68 0.89 -10.55
C GLY A 111 22.48 1.63 -9.98
N ASN A 112 22.04 2.67 -10.67
CA ASN A 112 20.78 3.34 -10.36
C ASN A 112 19.59 2.42 -10.64
N LYS A 113 18.62 2.42 -9.73
CA LYS A 113 17.38 1.67 -9.90
C LYS A 113 16.19 2.49 -9.42
N VAL A 114 15.14 2.45 -10.21
CA VAL A 114 13.81 2.89 -9.79
C VAL A 114 12.94 1.66 -9.65
N LEU A 115 12.33 1.50 -8.49
CA LEU A 115 11.39 0.43 -8.15
C LEU A 115 10.01 1.09 -8.06
N GLU A 116 9.13 0.75 -8.98
CA GLU A 116 7.74 1.19 -8.99
C GLU A 116 6.90 0.14 -8.28
N ALA A 117 6.09 0.54 -7.29
CA ALA A 117 5.20 -0.37 -6.59
C ALA A 117 4.19 -0.99 -7.54
N GLU A 118 4.01 -2.28 -7.43
CA GLU A 118 2.99 -3.04 -8.15
C GLU A 118 1.78 -3.24 -7.25
N TYR A 119 0.57 -2.93 -7.77
CA TYR A 119 -0.67 -3.05 -7.03
C TYR A 119 -1.58 -4.07 -7.68
N GLU A 120 -2.07 -5.02 -6.88
CA GLU A 120 -3.02 -6.03 -7.30
C GLU A 120 -4.29 -5.95 -6.45
N GLU A 121 -5.45 -6.26 -7.04
CA GLU A 121 -6.73 -6.24 -6.32
C GLU A 121 -6.79 -7.38 -5.31
N TRP A 122 -7.32 -7.07 -4.13
CA TRP A 122 -7.65 -8.09 -3.15
C TRP A 122 -8.73 -9.04 -3.68
N THR A 123 -8.59 -10.33 -3.40
CA THR A 123 -9.68 -11.28 -3.57
C THR A 123 -10.71 -11.05 -2.46
N ALA A 124 -11.95 -10.71 -2.84
CA ALA A 124 -13.00 -10.32 -1.89
C ALA A 124 -13.58 -11.50 -1.09
N SER A 125 -13.38 -12.73 -1.53
CA SER A 125 -13.86 -13.92 -0.84
C SER A 125 -13.06 -15.16 -1.21
N ILE A 126 -12.87 -16.06 -0.24
CA ILE A 126 -12.30 -17.40 -0.45
C ILE A 126 -13.32 -18.47 -0.01
N ALA A 127 -13.27 -19.62 -0.64
CA ALA A 127 -14.23 -20.70 -0.40
C ALA A 127 -13.52 -21.96 0.06
N SER A 128 -14.18 -22.75 0.93
CA SER A 128 -13.71 -24.06 1.31
C SER A 128 -13.71 -25.03 0.11
N ALA A 129 -12.82 -26.00 0.15
CA ALA A 129 -12.79 -27.09 -0.84
C ALA A 129 -14.03 -28.01 -0.72
N GLU A 130 -14.58 -28.14 0.49
CA GLU A 130 -15.75 -28.92 0.81
C GLU A 130 -17.00 -28.28 0.24
N LYS A 131 -17.82 -29.10 -0.41
CA LYS A 131 -19.02 -28.66 -1.11
C LYS A 131 -20.20 -29.53 -0.77
N ASN A 132 -21.41 -28.97 -0.89
CA ASN A 132 -22.64 -29.70 -0.82
C ASN A 132 -22.98 -30.47 -2.14
N ASP A 133 -24.07 -31.21 -2.16
CA ASP A 133 -24.53 -31.98 -3.34
C ASP A 133 -24.83 -31.11 -4.57
N ASN A 134 -25.08 -29.82 -4.38
CA ASN A 134 -25.29 -28.81 -5.43
C ASN A 134 -24.01 -28.10 -5.86
N ASN A 135 -22.84 -28.61 -5.49
CA ASN A 135 -21.53 -28.06 -5.78
C ASN A 135 -21.30 -26.64 -5.24
N LYS A 136 -22.01 -26.23 -4.17
CA LYS A 136 -21.79 -24.98 -3.45
C LYS A 136 -20.81 -25.22 -2.31
N ALA A 137 -19.88 -24.29 -2.11
CA ALA A 137 -18.95 -24.34 -0.98
C ALA A 137 -19.72 -24.38 0.34
N LEU A 138 -19.28 -25.19 1.29
CA LEU A 138 -19.89 -25.28 2.60
C LEU A 138 -19.63 -24.04 3.44
N VAL A 139 -18.41 -23.48 3.35
CA VAL A 139 -18.05 -22.25 4.04
C VAL A 139 -17.31 -21.33 3.08
N MET A 140 -17.53 -20.06 3.20
CA MET A 140 -16.81 -18.98 2.52
C MET A 140 -16.34 -17.96 3.55
N ALA A 141 -15.18 -17.36 3.36
CA ALA A 141 -14.74 -16.21 4.11
C ALA A 141 -14.81 -14.96 3.22
N GLU A 142 -15.21 -13.84 3.82
CA GLU A 142 -15.35 -12.54 3.17
C GLU A 142 -14.31 -11.58 3.75
N GLY A 143 -13.64 -10.83 2.90
CA GLY A 143 -12.60 -9.88 3.33
C GLY A 143 -11.62 -9.56 2.21
N ASN A 144 -10.42 -9.17 2.61
CA ASN A 144 -9.32 -8.90 1.70
C ASN A 144 -8.32 -10.06 1.79
N PHE A 145 -8.21 -10.83 0.73
CA PHE A 145 -7.37 -12.02 0.69
C PHE A 145 -6.32 -11.91 -0.41
N TYR A 146 -5.12 -12.37 -0.12
CA TYR A 146 -4.11 -12.61 -1.13
C TYR A 146 -4.56 -13.73 -2.09
N PRO A 147 -4.05 -13.76 -3.33
CA PRO A 147 -4.47 -14.75 -4.33
C PRO A 147 -4.26 -16.21 -3.92
N ASN A 148 -3.27 -16.47 -3.07
CA ASN A 148 -2.94 -17.80 -2.53
C ASN A 148 -3.61 -18.12 -1.20
N ALA A 149 -4.45 -17.22 -0.68
CA ALA A 149 -5.20 -17.48 0.55
C ALA A 149 -6.09 -18.72 0.41
N ALA A 150 -6.14 -19.51 1.46
CA ALA A 150 -6.93 -20.75 1.48
C ALA A 150 -7.73 -20.86 2.78
N LEU A 151 -8.96 -21.36 2.65
CA LEU A 151 -9.86 -21.69 3.74
C LEU A 151 -9.85 -23.20 3.95
N HIS A 152 -9.39 -23.64 5.11
CA HIS A 152 -9.33 -25.04 5.51
C HIS A 152 -10.51 -25.36 6.42
N LEU A 153 -11.25 -26.43 6.10
CA LEU A 153 -12.46 -26.81 6.78
C LEU A 153 -12.40 -28.27 7.19
N GLN A 154 -12.76 -28.55 8.44
CA GLN A 154 -13.06 -29.91 8.93
C GLN A 154 -14.51 -29.93 9.38
N VAL A 155 -15.26 -30.93 8.95
CA VAL A 155 -16.70 -31.05 9.23
C VAL A 155 -16.98 -32.32 9.98
N GLU A 156 -17.62 -32.24 11.16
CA GLU A 156 -18.07 -33.34 11.98
C GLU A 156 -19.55 -33.15 12.33
N GLY A 157 -20.42 -33.75 11.55
CA GLY A 157 -21.86 -33.55 11.69
C GLY A 157 -22.29 -32.13 11.38
N ASN A 158 -22.77 -31.42 12.40
CA ASN A 158 -23.13 -30.00 12.31
C ASN A 158 -22.04 -29.04 12.85
N THR A 159 -20.88 -29.56 13.20
CA THR A 159 -19.75 -28.79 13.72
C THR A 159 -18.70 -28.61 12.63
N TYR A 160 -18.20 -27.41 12.53
CA TYR A 160 -17.22 -26.94 11.55
C TYR A 160 -16.02 -26.38 12.29
N THR A 161 -14.83 -26.88 11.97
CA THR A 161 -13.57 -26.30 12.44
C THR A 161 -12.89 -25.62 11.26
N VAL A 162 -12.57 -24.36 11.42
CA VAL A 162 -12.05 -23.49 10.37
C VAL A 162 -10.67 -22.99 10.75
N SER A 163 -9.75 -23.09 9.81
CA SER A 163 -8.51 -22.31 9.79
C SER A 163 -8.31 -21.74 8.39
N MET A 164 -7.46 -20.73 8.27
CA MET A 164 -7.14 -20.17 6.95
C MET A 164 -5.72 -19.65 6.89
N THR A 165 -5.16 -19.60 5.69
CA THR A 165 -3.94 -18.89 5.36
C THR A 165 -4.29 -17.64 4.57
N ASN A 166 -3.63 -16.53 4.88
CA ASN A 166 -3.79 -15.27 4.16
C ASN A 166 -2.45 -14.52 4.15
N SER A 167 -1.53 -14.96 3.32
CA SER A 167 -0.19 -14.39 3.18
C SER A 167 0.30 -14.60 1.76
N MET A 168 1.27 -13.79 1.33
CA MET A 168 2.00 -14.01 0.09
C MET A 168 3.08 -15.11 0.23
N GLU A 169 3.53 -15.39 1.44
CA GLU A 169 4.54 -16.41 1.72
C GLU A 169 3.89 -17.79 1.80
N GLU A 170 4.47 -18.78 1.12
CA GLU A 170 3.96 -20.17 1.09
C GLU A 170 3.96 -20.84 2.48
N ASP A 171 4.95 -20.54 3.30
CA ASP A 171 5.14 -21.11 4.63
C ASP A 171 4.69 -20.19 5.78
N ALA A 172 3.83 -19.22 5.47
CA ALA A 172 3.30 -18.33 6.50
C ALA A 172 2.45 -19.11 7.52
N PRO A 173 2.46 -18.68 8.78
CA PRO A 173 1.58 -19.27 9.79
C PRO A 173 0.11 -19.03 9.44
N ASP A 174 -0.77 -19.90 9.97
CA ASP A 174 -2.20 -19.71 9.85
C ASP A 174 -2.60 -18.30 10.32
N TYR A 175 -3.55 -17.72 9.60
CA TYR A 175 -4.13 -16.44 9.98
C TYR A 175 -4.82 -16.56 11.35
N THR A 176 -4.56 -15.60 12.22
CA THR A 176 -5.19 -15.50 13.53
C THR A 176 -5.89 -14.16 13.66
N GLY A 177 -7.18 -14.17 13.94
CA GLY A 177 -7.97 -12.96 14.09
C GLY A 177 -9.43 -13.14 13.71
N GLU A 178 -10.16 -12.06 13.73
CA GLU A 178 -11.59 -12.04 13.42
C GLU A 178 -11.82 -12.18 11.91
N ALA A 179 -12.74 -13.06 11.52
CA ALA A 179 -13.12 -13.28 10.12
C ALA A 179 -14.63 -13.30 9.96
N THR A 180 -15.11 -12.73 8.87
CA THR A 180 -16.51 -12.84 8.44
C THR A 180 -16.68 -14.08 7.60
N LEU A 181 -17.49 -15.02 8.06
CA LEU A 181 -17.76 -16.29 7.42
C LEU A 181 -19.20 -16.38 6.92
N ARG A 182 -19.40 -17.17 5.86
CA ARG A 182 -20.70 -17.60 5.37
C ARG A 182 -20.75 -19.12 5.37
N VAL A 183 -21.67 -19.70 6.09
CA VAL A 183 -21.91 -21.17 6.09
C VAL A 183 -23.17 -21.47 5.31
N TYR A 184 -23.09 -22.47 4.45
CA TYR A 184 -24.25 -22.98 3.72
C TYR A 184 -25.24 -23.65 4.70
N CYS A 185 -26.52 -23.30 4.59
CA CYS A 185 -27.62 -23.89 5.34
C CYS A 185 -28.74 -24.31 4.38
N GLU A 186 -29.28 -25.51 4.52
CA GLU A 186 -30.44 -25.95 3.73
C GLU A 186 -31.66 -25.08 4.04
N ASP A 187 -31.86 -24.73 5.31
CA ASP A 187 -32.90 -23.83 5.81
C ASP A 187 -32.24 -22.69 6.57
N ALA A 188 -31.72 -21.69 5.82
CA ALA A 188 -30.99 -20.58 6.41
C ALA A 188 -31.85 -19.71 7.32
N ASP A 189 -33.17 -19.62 7.08
CA ASP A 189 -34.08 -18.80 7.90
C ASP A 189 -34.27 -19.38 9.29
N ASN A 190 -34.27 -20.73 9.41
CA ASN A 190 -34.45 -21.44 10.67
C ASN A 190 -33.15 -22.02 11.25
N THR A 191 -32.02 -21.55 10.81
CA THR A 191 -30.70 -21.96 11.34
C THR A 191 -30.11 -20.82 12.18
N VAL A 192 -29.54 -21.10 13.32
CA VAL A 192 -28.71 -20.22 14.13
C VAL A 192 -27.27 -20.74 14.15
N ILE A 193 -26.34 -19.82 14.39
CA ILE A 193 -24.91 -20.14 14.46
C ILE A 193 -24.47 -20.01 15.91
N GLU A 194 -23.80 -21.03 16.40
CA GLU A 194 -23.13 -21.01 17.69
C GLU A 194 -21.62 -21.18 17.48
N VAL A 195 -20.84 -20.30 18.08
CA VAL A 195 -19.38 -20.32 18.01
C VAL A 195 -18.80 -20.83 19.33
N ALA A 196 -17.77 -21.65 19.25
CA ALA A 196 -17.06 -22.16 20.40
C ALA A 196 -16.21 -21.05 21.02
N GLN A 197 -16.46 -20.75 22.31
CA GLN A 197 -15.68 -19.83 23.12
C GLN A 197 -15.40 -20.51 24.47
N ASP A 198 -14.13 -20.59 24.86
CA ASP A 198 -13.70 -21.22 26.13
C ASP A 198 -14.24 -22.66 26.35
N GLY A 199 -14.48 -23.39 25.26
CA GLY A 199 -15.00 -24.77 25.30
C GLY A 199 -16.53 -24.89 25.37
N GLU A 200 -17.25 -23.78 25.37
CA GLU A 200 -18.71 -23.74 25.29
C GLU A 200 -19.17 -23.12 23.96
N TYR A 201 -20.31 -23.58 23.44
CA TYR A 201 -20.92 -23.01 22.25
C TYR A 201 -21.93 -21.93 22.62
N THR A 202 -21.74 -20.74 22.06
CA THR A 202 -22.60 -19.59 22.30
C THR A 202 -23.17 -19.07 20.98
N GLU A 203 -24.47 -18.79 20.97
CA GLU A 203 -25.12 -18.19 19.80
C GLU A 203 -24.55 -16.82 19.48
N VAL A 204 -24.26 -16.58 18.19
CA VAL A 204 -23.75 -15.31 17.68
C VAL A 204 -24.73 -14.68 16.71
N GLU A 205 -24.64 -13.36 16.58
CA GLU A 205 -25.44 -12.64 15.60
C GLU A 205 -25.08 -13.10 14.19
N SER A 206 -26.11 -13.46 13.40
CA SER A 206 -25.91 -13.90 12.03
C SER A 206 -27.00 -13.39 11.11
N THR A 207 -26.66 -13.17 9.83
CA THR A 207 -27.55 -12.62 8.81
C THR A 207 -27.73 -13.65 7.68
N VAL A 208 -28.97 -13.78 7.18
CA VAL A 208 -29.28 -14.65 6.04
C VAL A 208 -28.88 -13.95 4.73
N ILE A 209 -28.07 -14.63 3.93
CA ILE A 209 -27.68 -14.18 2.59
C ILE A 209 -27.92 -15.33 1.60
N GLY A 210 -29.12 -15.39 1.04
CA GLY A 210 -29.52 -16.49 0.18
C GLY A 210 -29.60 -17.82 0.92
N SER A 211 -28.77 -18.78 0.52
CA SER A 211 -28.68 -20.10 1.20
C SER A 211 -27.54 -20.15 2.24
N TYR A 212 -27.06 -19.01 2.68
CA TYR A 212 -25.95 -18.91 3.63
C TYR A 212 -26.35 -18.08 4.85
N ARG A 213 -25.72 -18.41 5.98
CA ARG A 213 -25.70 -17.58 7.18
C ARG A 213 -24.34 -16.89 7.27
N GLN A 214 -24.33 -15.57 7.34
CA GLN A 214 -23.12 -14.78 7.55
C GLN A 214 -23.00 -14.38 9.00
N PHE A 215 -21.83 -14.56 9.56
CA PHE A 215 -21.47 -14.24 10.95
C PHE A 215 -19.99 -13.95 11.06
N THR A 216 -19.53 -13.51 12.22
CA THR A 216 -18.12 -13.18 12.48
C THR A 216 -17.61 -13.99 13.66
N MET A 217 -16.39 -14.51 13.56
CA MET A 217 -15.74 -15.27 14.62
C MET A 217 -14.21 -15.13 14.57
N GLU A 218 -13.54 -15.47 15.66
CA GLU A 218 -12.08 -15.64 15.67
C GLU A 218 -11.69 -16.92 14.91
N VAL A 219 -10.64 -16.82 14.10
CA VAL A 219 -10.05 -17.93 13.33
C VAL A 219 -8.58 -18.09 13.77
N PRO A 220 -8.06 -19.31 13.97
CA PRO A 220 -8.74 -20.59 13.86
C PRO A 220 -9.75 -20.82 14.98
N GLY A 221 -10.84 -21.48 14.64
CA GLY A 221 -11.92 -21.72 15.59
C GLY A 221 -12.95 -22.71 15.11
N SER A 222 -13.96 -22.99 15.95
CA SER A 222 -15.04 -23.91 15.63
C SER A 222 -16.40 -23.25 15.83
N PHE A 223 -17.35 -23.62 14.98
CA PHE A 223 -18.73 -23.21 15.10
C PHE A 223 -19.66 -24.40 14.75
N ARG A 224 -20.92 -24.26 15.06
CA ARG A 224 -21.94 -25.24 14.64
C ARG A 224 -23.21 -24.55 14.18
N THR A 225 -23.96 -25.27 13.32
CA THR A 225 -25.28 -24.85 12.89
C THR A 225 -26.33 -25.59 13.70
N VAL A 226 -27.32 -24.88 14.23
CA VAL A 226 -28.39 -25.42 15.07
C VAL A 226 -29.73 -24.93 14.54
N GLU A 227 -30.77 -25.74 14.60
CA GLU A 227 -32.13 -25.31 14.28
C GLU A 227 -32.56 -24.23 15.31
N ALA A 228 -33.15 -23.16 14.80
CA ALA A 228 -33.65 -22.08 15.64
C ALA A 228 -34.81 -22.60 16.50
N GLU A 229 -34.66 -22.57 17.81
CA GLU A 229 -35.81 -22.81 18.68
C GLU A 229 -36.82 -21.67 18.46
N GLY A 230 -38.06 -22.02 18.12
CA GLY A 230 -39.14 -21.10 17.72
C GLY A 230 -39.58 -20.13 18.85
N SER A 231 -38.68 -19.30 19.32
CA SER A 231 -38.93 -18.32 20.36
C SER A 231 -38.89 -16.92 19.80
N HIS A 232 -40.03 -16.25 19.67
CA HIS A 232 -40.17 -14.83 19.37
C HIS A 232 -39.43 -13.91 20.36
N THR A 233 -38.98 -14.43 21.49
CA THR A 233 -38.27 -13.67 22.55
C THR A 233 -36.85 -13.31 22.13
N LEU A 234 -36.17 -14.18 21.36
CA LEU A 234 -34.79 -13.96 20.87
C LEU A 234 -34.72 -12.82 19.84
N LEU A 235 -35.73 -12.74 18.99
CA LEU A 235 -35.84 -11.69 17.96
C LEU A 235 -35.93 -10.28 18.58
N ILE A 236 -36.57 -10.16 19.75
CA ILE A 236 -36.69 -8.90 20.50
C ILE A 236 -35.37 -8.49 21.12
N VAL A 237 -34.58 -9.43 21.65
CA VAL A 237 -33.26 -9.15 22.26
C VAL A 237 -32.25 -8.73 21.18
N LEU A 238 -32.25 -9.38 20.03
CA LEU A 238 -31.37 -9.02 18.89
C LEU A 238 -31.69 -7.61 18.37
N CYS A 239 -32.96 -7.23 18.25
CA CYS A 239 -33.38 -5.88 17.85
C CYS A 239 -32.89 -4.81 18.85
N ILE A 240 -32.89 -5.13 20.16
CA ILE A 240 -32.43 -4.19 21.20
C ILE A 240 -30.90 -4.01 21.15
N VAL A 241 -30.14 -5.10 20.99
CA VAL A 241 -28.66 -5.05 20.93
C VAL A 241 -28.19 -4.41 19.61
N GLY A 242 -28.76 -4.80 18.48
CA GLY A 242 -28.46 -4.21 17.18
C GLY A 242 -28.79 -2.70 17.13
N GLY A 243 -29.94 -2.30 17.73
CA GLY A 243 -30.31 -0.88 17.89
C GLY A 243 -29.28 -0.10 18.72
N ALA A 244 -28.76 -0.69 19.80
CA ALA A 244 -27.76 -0.05 20.64
C ALA A 244 -26.41 0.18 19.92
N VAL A 245 -25.96 -0.77 19.10
CA VAL A 245 -24.73 -0.64 18.30
C VAL A 245 -24.88 0.43 17.22
N VAL A 246 -26.01 0.47 16.52
CA VAL A 246 -26.30 1.51 15.52
C VAL A 246 -26.34 2.90 16.16
N ILE A 247 -26.97 3.03 17.34
CA ILE A 247 -27.00 4.29 18.08
C ILE A 247 -25.57 4.70 18.52
N LEU A 248 -24.74 3.75 18.97
CA LEU A 248 -23.36 4.02 19.34
C LEU A 248 -22.54 4.52 18.12
N LEU A 249 -22.69 3.89 16.97
CA LEU A 249 -22.04 4.31 15.72
C LEU A 249 -22.52 5.69 15.26
N ILE A 250 -23.81 5.97 15.34
CA ILE A 250 -24.38 7.30 15.01
C ILE A 250 -23.81 8.36 15.97
N VAL A 251 -23.70 8.06 17.26
CA VAL A 251 -23.12 8.97 18.26
C VAL A 251 -21.62 9.21 17.99
N LEU A 252 -20.85 8.17 17.64
CA LEU A 252 -19.45 8.30 17.29
C LEU A 252 -19.23 9.09 16.00
N LEU A 253 -20.02 8.81 14.97
CA LEU A 253 -20.01 9.56 13.71
C LEU A 253 -20.49 11.01 13.92
N GLY A 254 -21.53 11.21 14.75
CA GLY A 254 -22.03 12.53 15.14
C GLY A 254 -20.99 13.36 15.88
N LYS A 255 -20.24 12.75 16.81
CA LYS A 255 -19.12 13.41 17.51
C LYS A 255 -18.00 13.78 16.56
N LYS A 256 -17.68 12.92 15.58
CA LYS A 256 -16.66 13.17 14.54
C LYS A 256 -17.10 14.30 13.59
N ALA A 257 -18.40 14.33 13.21
CA ALA A 257 -18.98 15.39 12.39
C ALA A 257 -19.09 16.74 13.14
N ALA A 258 -19.44 16.70 14.44
CA ALA A 258 -19.48 17.89 15.29
C ALA A 258 -18.07 18.50 15.50
N LYS A 259 -17.04 17.64 15.66
CA LYS A 259 -15.65 18.09 15.75
C LYS A 259 -15.20 18.79 14.44
N ARG A 260 -15.57 18.22 13.26
CA ARG A 260 -15.31 18.84 11.96
C ARG A 260 -16.08 20.15 11.73
N ARG A 261 -17.33 20.27 12.26
CA ARG A 261 -18.10 21.51 12.19
C ARG A 261 -17.54 22.61 13.10
N LYS A 262 -17.00 22.25 14.28
CA LYS A 262 -16.31 23.20 15.18
C LYS A 262 -15.05 23.75 14.54
N THR A 263 -14.23 22.89 13.90
CA THR A 263 -13.00 23.32 13.21
C THR A 263 -13.32 24.22 12.00
N ARG A 264 -14.36 23.88 11.21
CA ARG A 264 -14.82 24.73 10.08
C ARG A 264 -15.40 26.07 10.55
N LYS A 265 -16.06 26.11 11.71
CA LYS A 265 -16.57 27.39 12.30
C LYS A 265 -15.44 28.23 12.85
N ALA A 266 -14.40 27.64 13.46
CA ALA A 266 -13.21 28.36 13.92
C ALA A 266 -12.48 29.01 12.73
N VAL A 267 -12.16 28.23 11.68
CA VAL A 267 -11.51 28.75 10.46
C VAL A 267 -12.34 29.83 9.76
N LYS A 268 -13.69 29.73 9.81
CA LYS A 268 -14.58 30.75 9.24
C LYS A 268 -14.67 32.01 10.10
N ARG A 269 -14.47 31.91 11.41
CA ARG A 269 -14.36 33.07 12.33
C ARG A 269 -13.05 33.83 12.13
N ASP A 270 -11.93 33.10 12.01
CA ASP A 270 -10.63 33.71 11.76
C ASP A 270 -10.58 34.41 10.39
N ARG A 271 -11.20 33.84 9.35
CA ARG A 271 -11.36 34.50 8.05
C ARG A 271 -12.26 35.74 8.09
N LYS A 272 -13.24 35.77 9.01
CA LYS A 272 -14.14 36.93 9.14
C LYS A 272 -13.53 38.03 9.99
N ALA A 273 -12.66 37.66 10.96
CA ALA A 273 -11.87 38.63 11.75
C ALA A 273 -10.80 39.30 10.88
N GLY A 274 -10.06 38.53 10.07
CA GLY A 274 -9.06 39.08 9.15
C GLY A 274 -9.65 39.99 8.05
N LYS A 275 -10.94 39.78 7.68
CA LYS A 275 -11.61 40.63 6.70
C LYS A 275 -12.20 41.92 7.32
N ALA A 276 -12.42 41.94 8.66
CA ALA A 276 -12.86 43.12 9.36
C ALA A 276 -11.71 44.13 9.64
N ASP A 277 -10.47 43.63 9.75
CA ASP A 277 -9.30 44.47 9.89
C ASP A 277 -8.87 45.11 8.54
N GLU A 278 -9.13 44.45 7.41
CA GLU A 278 -8.91 45.04 6.08
C GLU A 278 -9.91 46.16 5.73
N ASP A 279 -11.15 46.07 6.23
CA ASP A 279 -12.21 47.03 5.93
C ASP A 279 -12.12 48.31 6.81
N GLN A 280 -11.35 48.29 7.91
CA GLN A 280 -11.08 49.50 8.73
C GLN A 280 -9.84 50.27 8.29
N SER A 281 -8.94 49.65 7.53
CA SER A 281 -7.76 50.32 6.98
C SER A 281 -8.05 51.10 5.69
N GLY A 282 -9.21 50.88 5.06
CA GLY A 282 -9.61 51.52 3.79
C GLY A 282 -10.52 52.75 3.91
N LYS A 283 -10.76 53.26 5.13
CA LYS A 283 -11.79 54.30 5.36
C LYS A 283 -11.23 55.64 5.87
N THR A 284 -9.93 55.88 5.76
CA THR A 284 -9.29 57.13 6.20
C THR A 284 -8.63 57.97 5.10
N ASP A 285 -8.78 57.61 3.81
CA ASP A 285 -8.24 58.44 2.73
C ASP A 285 -9.25 58.60 1.58
N ALA A 286 -10.38 59.31 1.84
CA ALA A 286 -11.25 59.81 0.79
C ALA A 286 -12.13 60.95 1.34
N ALA A 287 -11.45 62.06 1.69
CA ALA A 287 -12.11 63.35 1.84
C ALA A 287 -11.06 64.41 1.59
N GLU A 288 -10.83 64.73 0.35
CA GLU A 288 -10.40 66.03 -0.18
C GLU A 288 -9.99 65.82 -1.63
N ASP A 289 -10.81 66.08 -2.52
CA ASP A 289 -10.64 67.02 -3.65
C ASP A 289 -11.91 67.00 -4.53
N ALA A 290 -12.70 68.01 -4.34
CA ALA A 290 -13.77 68.39 -5.27
C ALA A 290 -13.31 69.70 -5.88
N GLY A 291 -12.98 69.68 -7.15
CA GLY A 291 -12.72 70.96 -7.83
C GLY A 291 -12.28 70.84 -9.28
N GLN A 292 -13.21 71.13 -10.15
CA GLN A 292 -12.99 71.82 -11.41
C GLN A 292 -12.69 71.07 -12.72
N THR A 293 -13.69 71.15 -13.53
CA THR A 293 -13.78 71.68 -14.93
C THR A 293 -13.32 70.77 -16.05
N ALA A 294 -14.28 70.34 -16.86
CA ALA A 294 -14.81 70.97 -18.08
C ALA A 294 -13.94 70.76 -19.34
N ASP A 295 -14.66 70.26 -20.33
CA ASP A 295 -14.52 70.48 -21.76
C ASP A 295 -13.54 69.64 -22.63
N ALA A 296 -14.26 69.10 -23.62
CA ALA A 296 -14.02 69.12 -25.08
C ALA A 296 -13.43 67.86 -25.74
N GLU A 297 -14.31 67.27 -26.56
CA GLU A 297 -14.15 66.95 -28.00
C GLU A 297 -12.87 66.15 -28.45
N GLU A 298 -13.06 65.00 -28.95
CA GLU A 298 -13.24 64.48 -30.32
C GLU A 298 -13.40 62.96 -30.33
#